data_d887581ddb1516d2bbe9795f67be4bd1
#
_entry.id   d887581ddb1516d2bbe9795f67be4bd1
#
_cell.length_a   1.000
_cell.length_b   1.000
_cell.length_c   1.000
_cell.angle_alpha   90.00
_cell.angle_beta   90.00
_cell.angle_gamma   90.00
#
_symmetry.space_group_name_H-M   'P 1'
#
loop_
_entity.id
_entity.type
_entity.pdbx_description
1 polymer ?
#
loop_
_entity_poly.entity_id
_entity_poly.type
_entity_poly.pdbx_seq_one_letter_code
_entity_poly.pdbx_strand_id
1 'polypeptide(L)'
;NHTAMLESTSAVAGLIEEIRDGALGLRMVQIGETFQRFQRVVRDTAMGLGKQIQLEISGEDTELDKSVVEKIGDPLMHLVRNALDHGLETPEERVAAGKPATGHLQLNAYHDSGHIVIEVNDDGRGLAREKILKKAIEKGIVTPDQMLTDAEVNMLIFAPGFSTADKVTDISGRGVGMDVVKRNIEALRGSVQVRSRVGQGCTFEIRLPL
;
A
#
# COMPACT_ATOMS: atom_id res chain seq x y z
N ASN A 1 19.97 -4.82 52.00
CA ASN A 1 20.15 -5.80 50.88
C ASN A 1 19.00 -5.84 49.89
N HIS A 2 17.79 -5.40 50.28
CA HIS A 2 16.66 -5.35 49.31
C HIS A 2 16.85 -4.23 48.26
N THR A 3 17.40 -3.12 48.66
CA THR A 3 17.69 -1.95 47.82
C THR A 3 18.76 -2.30 46.74
N ALA A 4 19.84 -2.95 47.16
CA ALA A 4 20.90 -3.39 46.23
C ALA A 4 20.39 -4.43 45.21
N MET A 5 19.44 -5.26 45.60
CA MET A 5 18.82 -6.24 44.71
C MET A 5 17.89 -5.55 43.68
N LEU A 6 17.14 -4.55 44.08
CA LEU A 6 16.31 -3.73 43.20
C LEU A 6 17.15 -2.93 42.19
N GLU A 7 18.26 -2.33 42.69
CA GLU A 7 19.19 -1.61 41.80
C GLU A 7 19.82 -2.53 40.77
N SER A 8 20.25 -3.74 41.16
CA SER A 8 20.80 -4.74 40.25
C SER A 8 19.75 -5.20 39.23
N THR A 9 18.51 -5.42 39.62
CA THR A 9 17.42 -5.82 38.73
C THR A 9 17.11 -4.72 37.71
N SER A 10 17.09 -3.45 38.16
CA SER A 10 16.91 -2.31 37.28
C SER A 10 18.04 -2.16 36.25
N ALA A 11 19.29 -2.35 36.70
CA ALA A 11 20.45 -2.30 35.81
C ALA A 11 20.43 -3.41 34.74
N VAL A 12 20.03 -4.63 35.13
CA VAL A 12 19.88 -5.77 34.19
C VAL A 12 18.76 -5.48 33.20
N ALA A 13 17.63 -4.95 33.65
CA ALA A 13 16.54 -4.56 32.77
C ALA A 13 16.97 -3.50 31.75
N GLY A 14 17.75 -2.48 32.18
CA GLY A 14 18.33 -1.48 31.30
C GLY A 14 19.26 -2.08 30.23
N LEU A 15 20.16 -3.00 30.64
CA LEU A 15 21.06 -3.70 29.72
C LEU A 15 20.31 -4.56 28.69
N ILE A 16 19.24 -5.23 29.11
CA ILE A 16 18.39 -6.02 28.18
C ILE A 16 17.74 -5.10 27.15
N GLU A 17 17.25 -3.93 27.57
CA GLU A 17 16.68 -2.94 26.68
C GLU A 17 17.71 -2.41 25.67
N GLU A 18 18.93 -2.07 26.13
CA GLU A 18 20.01 -1.61 25.26
C GLU A 18 20.43 -2.68 24.24
N ILE A 19 20.52 -3.94 24.68
CA ILE A 19 20.84 -5.06 23.77
C ILE A 19 19.72 -5.26 22.75
N ARG A 20 18.47 -5.19 23.20
CA ARG A 20 17.31 -5.30 22.30
C ARG A 20 17.32 -4.20 21.24
N ASP A 21 17.49 -2.95 21.65
CA ASP A 21 17.49 -1.80 20.77
C ASP A 21 18.68 -1.83 19.81
N GLY A 22 19.86 -2.23 20.29
CA GLY A 22 21.03 -2.48 19.44
C GLY A 22 20.82 -3.60 18.42
N ALA A 23 20.18 -4.70 18.84
CA ALA A 23 19.86 -5.83 17.96
C ALA A 23 18.81 -5.45 16.90
N LEU A 24 17.81 -4.63 17.27
CA LEU A 24 16.82 -4.09 16.33
C LEU A 24 17.48 -3.15 15.32
N GLY A 25 18.39 -2.27 15.76
CA GLY A 25 19.12 -1.38 14.87
C GLY A 25 19.98 -2.12 13.83
N LEU A 26 20.50 -3.31 14.16
CA LEU A 26 21.23 -4.17 13.23
C LEU A 26 20.33 -4.83 12.16
N ARG A 27 19.02 -4.86 12.38
CA ARG A 27 18.04 -5.43 11.46
C ARG A 27 17.32 -4.40 10.59
N MET A 28 17.53 -3.12 10.87
CA MET A 28 16.90 -2.04 10.10
C MET A 28 17.57 -1.88 8.75
N VAL A 29 16.77 -1.78 7.70
CA VAL A 29 17.21 -1.54 6.33
C VAL A 29 16.34 -0.45 5.68
N GLN A 30 16.93 0.27 4.74
CA GLN A 30 16.20 1.31 4.01
C GLN A 30 15.24 0.70 3.00
N ILE A 31 14.04 1.28 2.86
CA ILE A 31 13.03 0.82 1.90
C ILE A 31 13.42 1.12 0.45
N GLY A 32 14.40 1.98 0.24
CA GLY A 32 14.82 2.45 -1.07
C GLY A 32 15.14 1.35 -2.07
N GLU A 33 15.78 0.26 -1.65
CA GLU A 33 16.04 -0.89 -2.53
C GLU A 33 14.76 -1.52 -3.09
N THR A 34 13.73 -1.59 -2.27
CA THR A 34 12.40 -2.08 -2.70
C THR A 34 11.75 -1.13 -3.69
N PHE A 35 11.78 0.17 -3.43
CA PHE A 35 11.23 1.18 -4.32
C PHE A 35 11.94 1.23 -5.67
N GLN A 36 13.27 1.10 -5.69
CA GLN A 36 14.05 1.08 -6.92
C GLN A 36 13.69 -0.10 -7.84
N ARG A 37 13.39 -1.26 -7.27
CA ARG A 37 12.90 -2.40 -8.08
C ARG A 37 11.59 -2.08 -8.80
N PHE A 38 10.75 -1.25 -8.23
CA PHE A 38 9.50 -0.86 -8.84
C PHE A 38 9.66 0.06 -10.05
N GLN A 39 10.73 0.84 -10.13
CA GLN A 39 10.99 1.70 -11.30
C GLN A 39 11.00 0.91 -12.60
N ARG A 40 11.66 -0.23 -12.60
CA ARG A 40 11.73 -1.09 -13.79
C ARG A 40 10.35 -1.67 -14.13
N VAL A 41 9.65 -2.19 -13.12
CA VAL A 41 8.31 -2.77 -13.32
C VAL A 41 7.33 -1.73 -13.83
N VAL A 42 7.34 -0.52 -13.27
CA VAL A 42 6.48 0.58 -13.73
C VAL A 42 6.77 0.92 -15.18
N ARG A 43 8.04 1.07 -15.56
CA ARG A 43 8.45 1.37 -16.93
C ARG A 43 7.98 0.30 -17.90
N ASP A 44 8.29 -0.96 -17.62
CA ASP A 44 8.00 -2.07 -18.51
C ASP A 44 6.48 -2.29 -18.67
N THR A 45 5.75 -2.18 -17.56
CA THR A 45 4.29 -2.30 -17.56
C THR A 45 3.62 -1.14 -18.29
N ALA A 46 4.05 0.09 -18.04
CA ALA A 46 3.51 1.27 -18.72
C ALA A 46 3.71 1.19 -20.24
N MET A 47 4.90 0.75 -20.69
CA MET A 47 5.17 0.53 -22.11
C MET A 47 4.23 -0.53 -22.69
N GLY A 48 4.04 -1.65 -22.00
CA GLY A 48 3.15 -2.73 -22.45
C GLY A 48 1.68 -2.32 -22.54
N LEU A 49 1.26 -1.37 -21.71
CA LEU A 49 -0.11 -0.83 -21.67
C LEU A 49 -0.31 0.40 -22.60
N GLY A 50 0.74 0.89 -23.24
CA GLY A 50 0.67 2.12 -24.05
C GLY A 50 0.39 3.37 -23.23
N LYS A 51 0.81 3.39 -21.94
CA LYS A 51 0.60 4.52 -21.02
C LYS A 51 1.90 5.29 -20.82
N GLN A 52 1.78 6.60 -20.69
CA GLN A 52 2.88 7.49 -20.31
C GLN A 52 2.77 7.77 -18.82
N ILE A 53 3.73 7.29 -18.04
CA ILE A 53 3.70 7.37 -16.57
C ILE A 53 5.05 7.84 -16.06
N GLN A 54 5.01 8.87 -15.22
CA GLN A 54 6.15 9.34 -14.44
C GLN A 54 6.05 8.79 -13.03
N LEU A 55 7.08 8.05 -12.61
CA LEU A 55 7.22 7.58 -11.24
C LEU A 55 8.06 8.55 -10.44
N GLU A 56 7.53 8.98 -9.31
CA GLU A 56 8.24 9.76 -8.30
C GLU A 56 8.40 8.92 -7.04
N ILE A 57 9.61 8.91 -6.48
CA ILE A 57 9.93 8.17 -5.26
C ILE A 57 10.48 9.17 -4.23
N SER A 58 9.98 9.08 -3.01
CA SER A 58 10.45 9.88 -1.88
C SER A 58 10.49 9.04 -0.60
N GLY A 59 11.37 9.44 0.33
CA GLY A 59 11.55 8.72 1.59
C GLY A 59 12.30 7.40 1.46
N GLU A 60 13.17 7.26 0.46
CA GLU A 60 13.97 6.05 0.22
C GLU A 60 14.87 5.67 1.39
N ASP A 61 15.26 6.63 2.21
CA ASP A 61 16.08 6.50 3.41
C ASP A 61 15.29 6.04 4.65
N THR A 62 13.98 5.90 4.53
CA THR A 62 13.14 5.40 5.62
C THR A 62 13.51 3.96 5.97
N GLU A 63 13.84 3.74 7.23
CA GLU A 63 14.29 2.45 7.74
C GLU A 63 13.15 1.64 8.36
N LEU A 64 13.13 0.34 8.04
CA LEU A 64 12.22 -0.65 8.61
C LEU A 64 12.98 -1.92 8.96
N ASP A 65 12.38 -2.73 9.82
CA ASP A 65 12.89 -4.08 10.06
C ASP A 65 12.99 -4.86 8.74
N LYS A 66 14.12 -5.51 8.51
CA LYS A 66 14.40 -6.28 7.29
C LYS A 66 13.29 -7.30 6.99
N SER A 67 12.75 -7.97 8.01
CA SER A 67 11.66 -8.94 7.83
C SER A 67 10.37 -8.31 7.33
N VAL A 68 10.12 -7.05 7.69
CA VAL A 68 8.98 -6.26 7.20
C VAL A 68 9.20 -5.86 5.75
N VAL A 69 10.39 -5.35 5.41
CA VAL A 69 10.75 -4.97 4.02
C VAL A 69 10.60 -6.16 3.07
N GLU A 70 11.05 -7.34 3.48
CA GLU A 70 10.91 -8.57 2.69
C GLU A 70 9.46 -8.97 2.42
N LYS A 71 8.56 -8.69 3.35
CA LYS A 71 7.13 -9.07 3.26
C LYS A 71 6.23 -8.01 2.67
N ILE A 72 6.60 -6.72 2.79
CA ILE A 72 5.77 -5.63 2.28
C ILE A 72 5.88 -5.44 0.76
N GLY A 73 6.94 -5.97 0.15
CA GLY A 73 7.20 -5.81 -1.27
C GLY A 73 6.08 -6.31 -2.17
N ASP A 74 5.53 -7.49 -1.89
CA ASP A 74 4.43 -8.07 -2.68
C ASP A 74 3.12 -7.28 -2.57
N PRO A 75 2.63 -6.90 -1.38
CA PRO A 75 1.50 -6.00 -1.24
C PRO A 75 1.68 -4.67 -1.99
N LEU A 76 2.84 -4.03 -1.84
CA LEU A 76 3.13 -2.78 -2.54
C LEU A 76 3.15 -2.95 -4.06
N MET A 77 3.75 -4.01 -4.57
CA MET A 77 3.76 -4.33 -5.99
C MET A 77 2.35 -4.50 -6.53
N HIS A 78 1.46 -5.13 -5.76
CA HIS A 78 0.07 -5.31 -6.15
C HIS A 78 -0.66 -3.96 -6.25
N LEU A 79 -0.46 -3.05 -5.29
CA LEU A 79 -1.02 -1.70 -5.32
C LEU A 79 -0.49 -0.89 -6.52
N VAL A 80 0.81 -0.97 -6.79
CA VAL A 80 1.43 -0.31 -7.95
C VAL A 80 0.85 -0.83 -9.25
N ARG A 81 0.71 -2.15 -9.40
CA ARG A 81 0.09 -2.74 -10.60
C ARG A 81 -1.36 -2.32 -10.78
N ASN A 82 -2.14 -2.27 -9.72
CA ASN A 82 -3.51 -1.78 -9.79
C ASN A 82 -3.59 -0.33 -10.25
N ALA A 83 -2.68 0.52 -9.78
CA ALA A 83 -2.59 1.90 -10.27
C ALA A 83 -2.27 1.95 -11.77
N LEU A 84 -1.35 1.11 -12.24
CA LEU A 84 -0.96 1.05 -13.66
C LEU A 84 -2.07 0.47 -14.55
N ASP A 85 -2.67 -0.64 -14.12
CA ASP A 85 -3.64 -1.37 -14.94
C ASP A 85 -5.01 -0.67 -14.96
N HIS A 86 -5.49 -0.23 -13.81
CA HIS A 86 -6.87 0.24 -13.62
C HIS A 86 -7.00 1.70 -13.23
N GLY A 87 -6.00 2.26 -12.56
CA GLY A 87 -6.05 3.64 -12.04
C GLY A 87 -5.71 4.67 -13.10
N LEU A 88 -4.51 4.57 -13.65
CA LEU A 88 -3.98 5.52 -14.62
C LEU A 88 -4.55 5.29 -16.02
N GLU A 89 -4.98 6.37 -16.66
CA GLU A 89 -5.57 6.37 -18.00
C GLU A 89 -4.48 6.35 -19.07
N THR A 90 -4.88 6.00 -20.31
CA THR A 90 -4.03 6.18 -21.50
C THR A 90 -3.82 7.67 -21.79
N PRO A 91 -2.77 8.06 -22.54
CA PRO A 91 -2.55 9.45 -22.89
C PRO A 91 -3.78 10.10 -23.57
N GLU A 92 -4.47 9.39 -24.43
CA GLU A 92 -5.66 9.84 -25.14
C GLU A 92 -6.83 10.09 -24.19
N GLU A 93 -7.08 9.16 -23.27
CA GLU A 93 -8.12 9.29 -22.26
C GLU A 93 -7.84 10.48 -21.32
N ARG A 94 -6.57 10.67 -20.94
CA ARG A 94 -6.16 11.79 -20.09
C ARG A 94 -6.41 13.14 -20.76
N VAL A 95 -5.96 13.29 -21.99
CA VAL A 95 -6.16 14.53 -22.75
C VAL A 95 -7.65 14.81 -22.94
N ALA A 96 -8.45 13.79 -23.27
CA ALA A 96 -9.90 13.91 -23.38
C ALA A 96 -10.57 14.36 -22.06
N ALA A 97 -10.00 13.99 -20.91
CA ALA A 97 -10.47 14.41 -19.59
C ALA A 97 -9.90 15.76 -19.12
N GLY A 98 -9.13 16.44 -19.96
CA GLY A 98 -8.48 17.71 -19.61
C GLY A 98 -7.23 17.58 -18.75
N LYS A 99 -6.64 16.39 -18.68
CA LYS A 99 -5.40 16.11 -17.95
C LYS A 99 -4.18 16.10 -18.87
N PRO A 100 -2.96 16.32 -18.33
CA PRO A 100 -1.74 16.08 -19.09
C PRO A 100 -1.67 14.61 -19.55
N ALA A 101 -1.08 14.38 -20.73
CA ALA A 101 -0.95 13.02 -21.32
C ALA A 101 -0.18 12.06 -20.42
N THR A 102 0.81 12.57 -19.66
CA THR A 102 1.60 11.78 -18.72
C THR A 102 0.91 11.72 -17.36
N GLY A 103 0.63 10.50 -16.88
CA GLY A 103 0.14 10.25 -15.55
C GLY A 103 1.28 10.21 -14.52
N HIS A 104 0.95 10.49 -13.26
CA HIS A 104 1.89 10.46 -12.15
C HIS A 104 1.57 9.33 -11.19
N LEU A 105 2.60 8.58 -10.83
CA LEU A 105 2.58 7.59 -9.77
C LEU A 105 3.65 7.96 -8.76
N GLN A 106 3.28 8.08 -7.49
CA GLN A 106 4.20 8.43 -6.42
C GLN A 106 4.27 7.31 -5.38
N LEU A 107 5.48 6.96 -5.00
CA LEU A 107 5.79 6.10 -3.86
C LEU A 107 6.48 6.96 -2.80
N ASN A 108 5.92 6.97 -1.59
CA ASN A 108 6.45 7.77 -0.49
C ASN A 108 6.52 6.93 0.78
N ALA A 109 7.54 7.15 1.58
CA ALA A 109 7.66 6.56 2.91
C ALA A 109 8.15 7.59 3.91
N TYR A 110 7.61 7.55 5.13
CA TYR A 110 8.02 8.46 6.21
C TYR A 110 7.63 7.90 7.57
N HIS A 111 8.23 8.46 8.61
CA HIS A 111 7.86 8.17 9.99
C HIS A 111 6.77 9.13 10.47
N ASP A 112 5.75 8.59 11.12
CA ASP A 112 4.68 9.37 11.73
C ASP A 112 4.21 8.71 13.02
N SER A 113 4.45 9.38 14.16
CA SER A 113 3.86 9.03 15.46
C SER A 113 4.07 7.56 15.86
N GLY A 114 5.29 7.04 15.74
CA GLY A 114 5.63 5.65 16.08
C GLY A 114 5.21 4.62 15.03
N HIS A 115 4.83 5.09 13.85
CA HIS A 115 4.51 4.26 12.69
C HIS A 115 5.41 4.63 11.51
N ILE A 116 5.57 3.68 10.61
CA ILE A 116 6.06 3.93 9.28
C ILE A 116 4.85 3.98 8.36
N VAL A 117 4.75 5.06 7.60
CA VAL A 117 3.71 5.28 6.61
C VAL A 117 4.30 5.08 5.24
N ILE A 118 3.65 4.25 4.42
CA ILE A 118 3.99 4.06 3.01
C ILE A 118 2.77 4.41 2.19
N GLU A 119 2.95 5.31 1.22
CA GLU A 119 1.87 5.77 0.36
C GLU A 119 2.15 5.38 -1.09
N VAL A 120 1.12 4.89 -1.76
CA VAL A 120 1.05 4.71 -3.21
C VAL A 120 -0.03 5.64 -3.72
N ASN A 121 0.37 6.67 -4.43
CA ASN A 121 -0.52 7.72 -4.92
C ASN A 121 -0.49 7.81 -6.44
N ASP A 122 -1.66 7.85 -7.07
CA ASP A 122 -1.81 8.09 -8.51
C ASP A 122 -2.76 9.25 -8.78
N ASP A 123 -2.60 9.91 -9.92
CA ASP A 123 -3.48 10.96 -10.43
C ASP A 123 -4.44 10.44 -11.53
N GLY A 124 -4.81 9.17 -11.44
CA GLY A 124 -5.66 8.50 -12.40
C GLY A 124 -7.15 8.84 -12.27
N ARG A 125 -7.97 7.89 -12.68
CA ARG A 125 -9.45 8.06 -12.71
C ARG A 125 -10.11 8.01 -11.33
N GLY A 126 -9.41 7.54 -10.31
CA GLY A 126 -9.97 7.30 -8.99
C GLY A 126 -10.93 6.12 -8.95
N LEU A 127 -11.51 5.89 -7.79
CA LEU A 127 -12.50 4.84 -7.55
C LEU A 127 -13.91 5.37 -7.79
N ALA A 128 -14.65 4.69 -8.66
CA ALA A 128 -16.04 5.05 -8.94
C ALA A 128 -16.96 4.46 -7.85
N ARG A 129 -17.39 5.28 -6.91
CA ARG A 129 -18.26 4.92 -5.79
C ARG A 129 -19.46 4.06 -6.22
N GLU A 130 -20.19 4.51 -7.23
CA GLU A 130 -21.38 3.82 -7.71
C GLU A 130 -21.09 2.43 -8.25
N LYS A 131 -19.98 2.24 -8.97
CA LYS A 131 -19.55 0.94 -9.50
C LYS A 131 -19.14 -0.02 -8.39
N ILE A 132 -18.42 0.49 -7.38
CA ILE A 132 -18.02 -0.30 -6.22
C ILE A 132 -19.27 -0.75 -5.46
N LEU A 133 -20.17 0.17 -5.16
CA LEU A 133 -21.38 -0.12 -4.41
C LEU A 133 -22.27 -1.13 -5.14
N LYS A 134 -22.49 -0.94 -6.44
CA LYS A 134 -23.23 -1.87 -7.28
C LYS A 134 -22.64 -3.28 -7.22
N LYS A 135 -21.34 -3.39 -7.42
CA LYS A 135 -20.64 -4.68 -7.38
C LYS A 135 -20.70 -5.34 -6.01
N ALA A 136 -20.59 -4.57 -4.94
CA ALA A 136 -20.71 -5.06 -3.57
C ALA A 136 -22.13 -5.58 -3.27
N ILE A 137 -23.16 -4.92 -3.76
CA ILE A 137 -24.56 -5.38 -3.66
C ILE A 137 -24.76 -6.67 -4.45
N GLU A 138 -24.32 -6.73 -5.69
CA GLU A 138 -24.40 -7.92 -6.56
C GLU A 138 -23.74 -9.15 -5.93
N LYS A 139 -22.66 -8.93 -5.17
CA LYS A 139 -21.92 -9.99 -4.47
C LYS A 139 -22.43 -10.28 -3.05
N GLY A 140 -23.47 -9.60 -2.61
CA GLY A 140 -24.04 -9.78 -1.29
C GLY A 140 -23.16 -9.30 -0.13
N ILE A 141 -22.14 -8.45 -0.42
CA ILE A 141 -21.24 -7.88 0.60
C ILE A 141 -21.95 -6.81 1.41
N VAL A 142 -22.82 -6.03 0.77
CA VAL A 142 -23.66 -5.01 1.39
C VAL A 142 -25.08 -5.12 0.87
N THR A 143 -26.04 -4.60 1.65
CA THR A 143 -27.45 -4.55 1.26
C THR A 143 -27.79 -3.23 0.55
N PRO A 144 -28.79 -3.17 -0.36
CA PRO A 144 -29.11 -1.96 -1.12
C PRO A 144 -29.54 -0.77 -0.28
N ASP A 145 -30.06 -1.01 0.92
CA ASP A 145 -30.56 -0.01 1.87
C ASP A 145 -29.49 0.47 2.87
N GLN A 146 -28.30 -0.11 2.82
CA GLN A 146 -27.20 0.23 3.73
C GLN A 146 -26.62 1.61 3.39
N MET A 147 -26.61 2.50 4.38
CA MET A 147 -26.02 3.83 4.27
C MET A 147 -24.54 3.77 4.57
N LEU A 148 -23.69 4.06 3.56
CA LEU A 148 -22.24 4.01 3.69
C LEU A 148 -21.62 5.37 3.33
N THR A 149 -20.59 5.76 4.09
CA THR A 149 -19.75 6.90 3.74
C THR A 149 -18.85 6.58 2.54
N ASP A 150 -18.29 7.60 1.90
CA ASP A 150 -17.36 7.39 0.78
C ASP A 150 -16.14 6.57 1.20
N ALA A 151 -15.62 6.81 2.41
CA ALA A 151 -14.52 6.03 2.97
C ALA A 151 -14.88 4.55 3.15
N GLU A 152 -16.07 4.26 3.67
CA GLU A 152 -16.57 2.90 3.83
C GLU A 152 -16.77 2.20 2.48
N VAL A 153 -17.29 2.91 1.49
CA VAL A 153 -17.44 2.36 0.13
C VAL A 153 -16.08 2.07 -0.49
N ASN A 154 -15.11 2.96 -0.36
CA ASN A 154 -13.76 2.73 -0.86
C ASN A 154 -13.11 1.49 -0.23
N MET A 155 -13.35 1.25 1.05
CA MET A 155 -12.83 0.07 1.75
C MET A 155 -13.45 -1.26 1.32
N LEU A 156 -14.59 -1.24 0.64
CA LEU A 156 -15.23 -2.46 0.10
C LEU A 156 -14.36 -3.19 -0.93
N ILE A 157 -13.43 -2.52 -1.58
CA ILE A 157 -12.49 -3.16 -2.51
C ILE A 157 -11.60 -4.21 -1.84
N PHE A 158 -11.42 -4.13 -0.53
CA PHE A 158 -10.68 -5.09 0.27
C PHE A 158 -11.54 -6.24 0.82
N ALA A 159 -12.84 -6.21 0.61
CA ALA A 159 -13.71 -7.26 1.09
C ALA A 159 -13.43 -8.60 0.36
N PRO A 160 -13.43 -9.73 1.08
CA PRO A 160 -13.28 -11.04 0.47
C PRO A 160 -14.30 -11.25 -0.65
N GLY A 161 -13.84 -11.70 -1.82
CA GLY A 161 -14.70 -11.95 -2.97
C GLY A 161 -15.09 -10.72 -3.78
N PHE A 162 -14.70 -9.50 -3.38
CA PHE A 162 -14.96 -8.29 -4.16
C PHE A 162 -14.26 -8.30 -5.50
N SER A 163 -12.97 -8.59 -5.52
CA SER A 163 -12.17 -8.77 -6.73
C SER A 163 -12.20 -10.22 -7.19
N THR A 164 -13.26 -10.65 -7.84
CA THR A 164 -13.13 -11.78 -8.76
C THR A 164 -12.73 -11.18 -10.09
N ALA A 165 -11.48 -11.37 -10.46
CA ALA A 165 -11.05 -11.13 -11.80
C ALA A 165 -11.85 -12.06 -12.73
N ASP A 166 -12.73 -11.51 -13.54
CA ASP A 166 -13.28 -12.20 -14.70
C ASP A 166 -12.19 -12.47 -15.76
N LYS A 167 -10.97 -12.06 -15.48
CA LYS A 167 -9.75 -12.39 -16.20
C LYS A 167 -8.61 -12.54 -15.21
N VAL A 168 -8.23 -13.77 -14.95
CA VAL A 168 -6.91 -14.13 -14.45
C VAL A 168 -5.92 -13.62 -15.50
N THR A 169 -5.43 -12.41 -15.34
CA THR A 169 -4.25 -11.99 -16.10
C THR A 169 -3.07 -12.70 -15.45
N ASP A 170 -2.73 -13.82 -16.05
CA ASP A 170 -1.59 -14.68 -15.75
C ASP A 170 -0.26 -13.94 -15.89
N ILE A 171 0.17 -13.20 -14.89
CA ILE A 171 1.59 -12.85 -14.78
C ILE A 171 2.16 -13.19 -13.39
N SER A 172 1.34 -13.62 -12.45
CA SER A 172 1.83 -14.15 -11.17
C SER A 172 1.14 -15.42 -10.67
N GLY A 173 0.42 -16.15 -11.52
CA GLY A 173 -0.04 -17.53 -11.24
C GLY A 173 -0.86 -17.76 -9.95
N ARG A 174 -1.22 -16.71 -9.24
CA ARG A 174 -2.03 -16.74 -8.03
C ARG A 174 -2.99 -15.58 -8.11
N GLY A 175 -4.26 -15.83 -8.36
CA GLY A 175 -5.33 -14.82 -8.34
C GLY A 175 -5.40 -14.12 -6.99
N VAL A 176 -4.52 -13.12 -6.78
CA VAL A 176 -4.40 -12.37 -5.53
C VAL A 176 -5.30 -11.14 -5.63
N GLY A 177 -6.40 -11.15 -4.86
CA GLY A 177 -7.28 -9.98 -4.74
C GLY A 177 -6.77 -8.97 -3.71
N MET A 178 -7.45 -7.83 -3.62
CA MET A 178 -7.12 -6.79 -2.64
C MET A 178 -7.34 -7.24 -1.19
N ASP A 179 -8.17 -8.24 -0.96
CA ASP A 179 -8.36 -8.88 0.34
C ASP A 179 -7.08 -9.56 0.84
N VAL A 180 -6.29 -10.15 -0.05
CA VAL A 180 -5.00 -10.75 0.28
C VAL A 180 -3.97 -9.66 0.60
N VAL A 181 -3.98 -8.55 -0.14
CA VAL A 181 -3.12 -7.38 0.17
C VAL A 181 -3.37 -6.89 1.59
N LYS A 182 -4.63 -6.67 1.95
CA LYS A 182 -5.02 -6.24 3.30
C LYS A 182 -4.57 -7.26 4.35
N ARG A 183 -4.83 -8.52 4.14
CA ARG A 183 -4.46 -9.61 5.06
C ARG A 183 -2.96 -9.70 5.29
N ASN A 184 -2.15 -9.54 4.23
CA ASN A 184 -0.69 -9.55 4.34
C ASN A 184 -0.16 -8.34 5.11
N ILE A 185 -0.78 -7.17 4.95
CA ILE A 185 -0.45 -5.97 5.73
C ILE A 185 -0.85 -6.15 7.20
N GLU A 186 -2.02 -6.68 7.48
CA GLU A 186 -2.49 -6.98 8.84
C GLU A 186 -1.62 -8.03 9.54
N ALA A 187 -1.08 -9.01 8.80
CA ALA A 187 -0.11 -9.98 9.33
C ALA A 187 1.20 -9.34 9.81
N LEU A 188 1.54 -8.16 9.30
CA LEU A 188 2.64 -7.32 9.77
C LEU A 188 2.22 -6.35 10.89
N ARG A 189 1.03 -6.53 11.46
CA ARG A 189 0.39 -5.65 12.45
C ARG A 189 0.14 -4.24 11.90
N GLY A 190 0.09 -4.11 10.58
CA GLY A 190 -0.19 -2.87 9.88
C GLY A 190 -1.66 -2.70 9.55
N SER A 191 -1.97 -1.56 8.97
CA SER A 191 -3.28 -1.23 8.43
C SER A 191 -3.14 -0.61 7.04
N VAL A 192 -4.20 -0.70 6.24
CA VAL A 192 -4.28 -0.07 4.94
C VAL A 192 -5.56 0.75 4.85
N GLN A 193 -5.45 1.94 4.29
CA GLN A 193 -6.57 2.82 4.00
C GLN A 193 -6.48 3.29 2.54
N VAL A 194 -7.61 3.70 1.99
CA VAL A 194 -7.68 4.25 0.64
C VAL A 194 -8.50 5.54 0.64
N ARG A 195 -7.94 6.58 0.04
CA ARG A 195 -8.62 7.84 -0.26
C ARG A 195 -8.69 7.98 -1.77
N SER A 196 -9.83 8.39 -2.28
CA SER A 196 -10.02 8.53 -3.71
C SER A 196 -10.98 9.66 -4.03
N ARG A 197 -10.70 10.34 -5.14
CA ARG A 197 -11.61 11.25 -5.81
C ARG A 197 -11.72 10.89 -7.28
N VAL A 198 -12.94 10.74 -7.75
CA VAL A 198 -13.22 10.48 -9.18
C VAL A 198 -12.58 11.56 -10.04
N GLY A 199 -11.79 11.14 -11.02
CA GLY A 199 -11.07 12.02 -11.93
C GLY A 199 -9.78 12.64 -11.38
N GLN A 200 -9.46 12.46 -10.10
CA GLN A 200 -8.27 13.04 -9.46
C GLN A 200 -7.27 12.00 -8.97
N GLY A 201 -7.68 10.74 -8.90
CA GLY A 201 -6.82 9.64 -8.53
C GLY A 201 -7.11 9.01 -7.18
N CYS A 202 -6.15 8.24 -6.72
CA CYS A 202 -6.28 7.37 -5.56
C CYS A 202 -4.99 7.38 -4.73
N THR A 203 -5.13 7.34 -3.41
CA THR A 203 -4.02 7.18 -2.47
C THR A 203 -4.27 5.98 -1.58
N PHE A 204 -3.39 5.01 -1.63
CA PHE A 204 -3.32 3.90 -0.67
C PHE A 204 -2.28 4.24 0.39
N GLU A 205 -2.69 4.25 1.64
CA GLU A 205 -1.84 4.50 2.79
C GLU A 205 -1.70 3.25 3.62
N ILE A 206 -0.47 2.79 3.81
CA ILE A 206 -0.13 1.66 4.67
C ILE A 206 0.57 2.21 5.90
N ARG A 207 0.10 1.81 7.08
CA ARG A 207 0.73 2.11 8.37
C ARG A 207 1.26 0.85 9.01
N LEU A 208 2.53 0.87 9.38
CA LEU A 208 3.22 -0.23 10.04
C LEU A 208 3.75 0.25 11.39
N PRO A 209 3.57 -0.51 12.49
CA PRO A 209 4.16 -0.15 13.77
C PRO A 209 5.69 -0.30 13.71
N LEU A 210 6.39 0.56 14.46
CA LEU A 210 7.83 0.46 14.69
C LEU A 210 8.18 -0.69 15.64
#